data_cfea37701c3b0b9f51530762cc2190ba
#
_entry.id   cfea37701c3b0b9f51530762cc2190ba
#
_cell.length_a   1.000
_cell.length_b   1.000
_cell.length_c   1.000
_cell.angle_alpha   90.00
_cell.angle_beta   90.00
_cell.angle_gamma   90.00
#
_symmetry.space_group_name_H-M   'P 1'
#
loop_
_entity.id
_entity.type
_entity.pdbx_description
1 polymer ?
#
loop_
_entity_poly.entity_id
_entity_poly.type
_entity_poly.pdbx_seq_one_letter_code
_entity_poly.pdbx_strand_id
1 'polypeptide(L)'
;MARPLIQMALDSLDFDATVALAEQVAPHVDIFEIGTPCIKHNGVNLVKTLRAKFPDKLLLVDLKTMDAGEYEATPFYAAGADICTVLGVSGLATCMGVIKAANAHGAEAQIDLINVEDKIACARATAEAGAHIMGIHTGLDAQAAGHTPFSDLNDIARLGLNVRISVAGGIKASTVQDVVKAGANIIVVGAAIYGAPSPAEAAREIRELVDATEV
;
A
#
# COMPACT_ATOMS: atom_id res chain seq x y z
N MET A 1 -2.16 17.93 10.72
CA MET A 1 -2.22 17.03 9.53
C MET A 1 -3.30 15.97 9.74
N ALA A 2 -3.78 15.28 8.67
CA ALA A 2 -4.70 14.16 8.87
C ALA A 2 -3.97 12.99 9.57
N ARG A 3 -4.71 12.19 10.37
CA ARG A 3 -4.18 11.00 11.05
C ARG A 3 -3.57 10.03 10.01
N PRO A 4 -2.34 9.51 10.22
CA PRO A 4 -1.77 8.52 9.32
C PRO A 4 -2.56 7.21 9.32
N LEU A 5 -2.72 6.61 8.15
CA LEU A 5 -3.45 5.35 7.98
C LEU A 5 -2.50 4.16 8.17
N ILE A 6 -3.00 3.10 8.79
CA ILE A 6 -2.30 1.81 8.87
C ILE A 6 -2.85 0.90 7.79
N GLN A 7 -1.96 0.38 6.97
CA GLN A 7 -2.24 -0.58 5.91
C GLN A 7 -1.65 -1.94 6.30
N MET A 8 -2.53 -2.93 6.41
CA MET A 8 -2.13 -4.32 6.70
C MET A 8 -1.90 -5.08 5.41
N ALA A 9 -0.67 -5.54 5.18
CA ALA A 9 -0.34 -6.39 4.04
C ALA A 9 -0.75 -7.85 4.31
N LEU A 10 -1.67 -8.37 3.49
CA LEU A 10 -2.19 -9.74 3.53
C LEU A 10 -1.50 -10.56 2.43
N ASP A 11 -0.44 -11.29 2.80
CA ASP A 11 0.44 -11.98 1.85
C ASP A 11 0.22 -13.50 1.78
N SER A 12 -0.72 -14.04 2.57
CA SER A 12 -1.04 -15.48 2.53
C SER A 12 -1.60 -15.90 1.18
N LEU A 13 -1.21 -17.08 0.69
CA LEU A 13 -1.82 -17.70 -0.48
C LEU A 13 -3.17 -18.35 -0.15
N ASP A 14 -3.37 -18.74 1.10
CA ASP A 14 -4.61 -19.35 1.56
C ASP A 14 -5.72 -18.30 1.70
N PHE A 15 -6.84 -18.54 1.03
CA PHE A 15 -7.98 -17.63 0.99
C PHE A 15 -8.61 -17.42 2.38
N ASP A 16 -8.92 -18.52 3.06
CA ASP A 16 -9.62 -18.47 4.35
C ASP A 16 -8.71 -17.91 5.45
N ALA A 17 -7.42 -18.25 5.44
CA ALA A 17 -6.44 -17.67 6.34
C ALA A 17 -6.28 -16.16 6.13
N THR A 18 -6.33 -15.68 4.87
CA THR A 18 -6.30 -14.25 4.56
C THR A 18 -7.51 -13.52 5.15
N VAL A 19 -8.70 -14.08 4.96
CA VAL A 19 -9.94 -13.50 5.50
C VAL A 19 -9.93 -13.52 7.03
N ALA A 20 -9.49 -14.63 7.65
CA ALA A 20 -9.40 -14.76 9.10
C ALA A 20 -8.38 -13.77 9.72
N LEU A 21 -7.24 -13.53 9.05
CA LEU A 21 -6.28 -12.52 9.50
C LEU A 21 -6.88 -11.12 9.41
N ALA A 22 -7.55 -10.80 8.31
CA ALA A 22 -8.23 -9.51 8.16
C ALA A 22 -9.24 -9.25 9.29
N GLU A 23 -10.03 -10.27 9.68
CA GLU A 23 -10.97 -10.17 10.81
C GLU A 23 -10.28 -9.85 12.15
N GLN A 24 -9.15 -10.49 12.41
CA GLN A 24 -8.41 -10.29 13.65
C GLN A 24 -7.87 -8.86 13.80
N VAL A 25 -7.42 -8.26 12.69
CA VAL A 25 -6.74 -6.96 12.72
C VAL A 25 -7.65 -5.78 12.37
N ALA A 26 -8.86 -6.04 11.85
CA ALA A 26 -9.81 -5.02 11.40
C ALA A 26 -10.02 -3.84 12.36
N PRO A 27 -10.11 -4.03 13.71
CA PRO A 27 -10.31 -2.90 14.63
C PRO A 27 -9.16 -1.89 14.65
N HIS A 28 -7.96 -2.28 14.22
CA HIS A 28 -6.73 -1.53 14.42
C HIS A 28 -6.09 -1.00 13.12
N VAL A 29 -6.63 -1.39 11.96
CA VAL A 29 -6.10 -1.00 10.65
C VAL A 29 -7.15 -0.25 9.82
N ASP A 30 -6.70 0.58 8.89
CA ASP A 30 -7.56 1.41 8.04
C ASP A 30 -7.69 0.83 6.63
N ILE A 31 -6.64 0.18 6.14
CA ILE A 31 -6.54 -0.38 4.79
C ILE A 31 -6.16 -1.86 4.87
N PHE A 32 -6.86 -2.71 4.13
CA PHE A 32 -6.38 -4.06 3.81
C PHE A 32 -5.71 -4.05 2.44
N GLU A 33 -4.44 -4.43 2.41
CA GLU A 33 -3.74 -4.69 1.17
C GLU A 33 -3.77 -6.18 0.84
N ILE A 34 -4.32 -6.51 -0.31
CA ILE A 34 -4.20 -7.86 -0.87
C ILE A 34 -2.85 -7.90 -1.60
N GLY A 35 -1.85 -8.49 -0.94
CA GLY A 35 -0.47 -8.52 -1.43
C GLY A 35 -0.32 -9.22 -2.78
N THR A 36 0.73 -8.89 -3.52
CA THR A 36 0.93 -9.39 -4.89
C THR A 36 0.85 -10.93 -5.01
N PRO A 37 1.49 -11.74 -4.12
CA PRO A 37 1.33 -13.18 -4.19
C PRO A 37 -0.10 -13.63 -3.92
N CYS A 38 -0.76 -13.00 -2.96
CA CYS A 38 -2.12 -13.30 -2.54
C CYS A 38 -3.12 -13.04 -3.67
N ILE A 39 -3.07 -11.87 -4.32
CA ILE A 39 -3.99 -11.54 -5.41
C ILE A 39 -3.74 -12.37 -6.67
N LYS A 40 -2.49 -12.69 -6.98
CA LYS A 40 -2.16 -13.58 -8.10
C LYS A 40 -2.67 -14.99 -7.91
N HIS A 41 -2.77 -15.47 -6.68
CA HIS A 41 -3.29 -16.79 -6.35
C HIS A 41 -4.83 -16.82 -6.31
N ASN A 42 -5.44 -15.82 -5.66
CA ASN A 42 -6.87 -15.83 -5.32
C ASN A 42 -7.76 -15.04 -6.27
N GLY A 43 -7.19 -14.11 -7.03
CA GLY A 43 -7.90 -13.33 -8.02
C GLY A 43 -8.98 -12.40 -7.45
N VAL A 44 -9.83 -11.90 -8.32
CA VAL A 44 -10.87 -10.90 -8.03
C VAL A 44 -11.91 -11.36 -6.98
N ASN A 45 -12.08 -12.67 -6.78
CA ASN A 45 -13.04 -13.19 -5.82
C ASN A 45 -12.67 -12.84 -4.37
N LEU A 46 -11.38 -12.77 -4.03
CA LEU A 46 -10.94 -12.34 -2.71
C LEU A 46 -11.29 -10.86 -2.47
N VAL A 47 -11.14 -10.00 -3.47
CA VAL A 47 -11.53 -8.57 -3.39
C VAL A 47 -13.02 -8.45 -3.07
N LYS A 48 -13.89 -9.16 -3.81
CA LYS A 48 -15.34 -9.16 -3.58
C LYS A 48 -15.70 -9.65 -2.17
N THR A 49 -15.02 -10.68 -1.69
CA THR A 49 -15.26 -11.25 -0.35
C THR A 49 -14.86 -10.26 0.74
N LEU A 50 -13.66 -9.67 0.66
CA LEU A 50 -13.21 -8.67 1.62
C LEU A 50 -14.09 -7.41 1.59
N ARG A 51 -14.49 -6.93 0.39
CA ARG A 51 -15.41 -5.80 0.28
C ARG A 51 -16.77 -6.07 0.93
N ALA A 52 -17.34 -7.24 0.70
CA ALA A 52 -18.64 -7.61 1.31
C ALA A 52 -18.54 -7.71 2.84
N LYS A 53 -17.39 -8.17 3.35
CA LYS A 53 -17.17 -8.39 4.79
C LYS A 53 -16.77 -7.10 5.53
N PHE A 54 -16.05 -6.21 4.86
CA PHE A 54 -15.50 -4.98 5.43
C PHE A 54 -15.89 -3.77 4.55
N PRO A 55 -17.17 -3.38 4.52
CA PRO A 55 -17.64 -2.31 3.63
C PRO A 55 -17.01 -0.95 3.95
N ASP A 56 -16.63 -0.71 5.21
CA ASP A 56 -16.08 0.56 5.69
C ASP A 56 -14.54 0.63 5.65
N LYS A 57 -13.85 -0.44 5.25
CA LYS A 57 -12.39 -0.45 5.12
C LYS A 57 -11.97 -0.10 3.70
N LEU A 58 -10.82 0.56 3.58
CA LEU A 58 -10.18 0.70 2.27
C LEU A 58 -9.54 -0.64 1.86
N LEU A 59 -9.71 -1.01 0.59
CA LEU A 59 -9.07 -2.18 -0.01
C LEU A 59 -8.04 -1.73 -1.04
N LEU A 60 -6.78 -2.05 -0.79
CA LEU A 60 -5.71 -1.91 -1.78
C LEU A 60 -5.44 -3.28 -2.41
N VAL A 61 -5.35 -3.30 -3.73
CA VAL A 61 -4.94 -4.49 -4.50
C VAL A 61 -3.56 -4.25 -5.09
N ASP A 62 -2.57 -5.00 -4.59
CA ASP A 62 -1.17 -4.86 -5.01
C ASP A 62 -0.91 -5.63 -6.31
N LEU A 63 -1.46 -5.10 -7.42
CA LEU A 63 -1.35 -5.69 -8.75
C LEU A 63 0.06 -5.68 -9.29
N LYS A 64 0.86 -4.66 -8.92
CA LYS A 64 2.15 -4.38 -9.54
C LYS A 64 2.04 -4.40 -11.07
N THR A 65 1.01 -3.71 -11.57
CA THR A 65 0.74 -3.62 -13.01
C THR A 65 1.97 -3.13 -13.75
N MET A 66 2.38 -3.87 -14.79
CA MET A 66 3.56 -3.58 -15.59
C MET A 66 3.22 -3.18 -17.03
N ASP A 67 2.05 -3.53 -17.52
CA ASP A 67 1.54 -3.24 -18.86
C ASP A 67 0.00 -3.13 -18.85
N ALA A 68 -0.59 -2.57 -19.89
CA ALA A 68 -2.04 -2.51 -20.12
C ALA A 68 -2.84 -1.95 -18.90
N GLY A 69 -2.35 -0.86 -18.28
CA GLY A 69 -2.77 -0.34 -16.97
C GLY A 69 -4.28 -0.24 -16.77
N GLU A 70 -5.00 0.39 -17.70
CA GLU A 70 -6.48 0.52 -17.61
C GLU A 70 -7.17 -0.85 -17.67
N TYR A 71 -6.70 -1.72 -18.57
CA TYR A 71 -7.30 -3.04 -18.78
C TYR A 71 -7.12 -3.97 -17.58
N GLU A 72 -5.91 -3.99 -16.98
CA GLU A 72 -5.62 -4.82 -15.81
C GLU A 72 -6.33 -4.33 -14.54
N ALA A 73 -6.36 -3.01 -14.29
CA ALA A 73 -6.88 -2.48 -13.04
C ALA A 73 -8.41 -2.42 -12.99
N THR A 74 -9.09 -2.19 -14.13
CA THR A 74 -10.55 -2.02 -14.20
C THR A 74 -11.34 -3.14 -13.52
N PRO A 75 -11.07 -4.44 -13.71
CA PRO A 75 -11.83 -5.52 -13.07
C PRO A 75 -11.75 -5.50 -11.53
N PHE A 76 -10.63 -5.02 -10.98
CA PHE A 76 -10.42 -4.95 -9.53
C PHE A 76 -11.14 -3.76 -8.91
N TYR A 77 -11.12 -2.60 -9.56
CA TYR A 77 -11.95 -1.47 -9.16
C TYR A 77 -13.44 -1.82 -9.23
N ALA A 78 -13.89 -2.46 -10.30
CA ALA A 78 -15.27 -2.93 -10.44
C ALA A 78 -15.67 -3.97 -9.38
N ALA A 79 -14.69 -4.70 -8.81
CA ALA A 79 -14.91 -5.65 -7.71
C ALA A 79 -14.94 -4.99 -6.33
N GLY A 80 -14.64 -3.69 -6.23
CA GLY A 80 -14.69 -2.93 -4.99
C GLY A 80 -13.31 -2.58 -4.40
N ALA A 81 -12.22 -2.66 -5.16
CA ALA A 81 -10.96 -2.09 -4.75
C ALA A 81 -11.05 -0.55 -4.69
N ASP A 82 -10.49 0.05 -3.66
CA ASP A 82 -10.34 1.51 -3.54
C ASP A 82 -9.02 1.98 -4.11
N ILE A 83 -8.00 1.12 -4.09
CA ILE A 83 -6.64 1.45 -4.53
C ILE A 83 -6.08 0.26 -5.33
N CYS A 84 -5.50 0.51 -6.51
CA CYS A 84 -4.68 -0.48 -7.22
C CYS A 84 -3.27 0.06 -7.43
N THR A 85 -2.27 -0.84 -7.40
CA THR A 85 -0.88 -0.46 -7.61
C THR A 85 -0.44 -0.64 -9.06
N VAL A 86 0.43 0.25 -9.51
CA VAL A 86 1.17 0.16 -10.78
C VAL A 86 2.64 0.42 -10.50
N LEU A 87 3.51 -0.33 -11.16
CA LEU A 87 4.96 -0.15 -11.03
C LEU A 87 5.42 1.13 -11.72
N GLY A 88 6.17 1.99 -11.04
CA GLY A 88 6.78 3.19 -11.62
C GLY A 88 7.77 2.86 -12.75
N VAL A 89 8.36 1.66 -12.73
CA VAL A 89 9.23 1.15 -13.81
C VAL A 89 8.49 0.75 -15.08
N SER A 90 7.14 0.69 -15.06
CA SER A 90 6.33 0.29 -16.22
C SER A 90 6.26 1.37 -17.34
N GLY A 91 6.65 2.57 -17.02
CA GLY A 91 6.51 3.70 -17.90
C GLY A 91 5.22 4.50 -17.68
N LEU A 92 5.30 5.79 -18.07
CA LEU A 92 4.23 6.77 -17.75
C LEU A 92 2.87 6.39 -18.38
N ALA A 93 2.85 5.84 -19.57
CA ALA A 93 1.61 5.47 -20.26
C ALA A 93 0.81 4.40 -19.49
N THR A 94 1.49 3.40 -18.92
CA THR A 94 0.85 2.37 -18.09
C THR A 94 0.35 2.97 -16.76
N CYS A 95 1.14 3.84 -16.12
CA CYS A 95 0.72 4.55 -14.92
C CYS A 95 -0.54 5.38 -15.18
N MET A 96 -0.58 6.13 -16.29
CA MET A 96 -1.76 6.92 -16.71
C MET A 96 -2.98 6.03 -16.98
N GLY A 97 -2.79 4.82 -17.48
CA GLY A 97 -3.87 3.84 -17.68
C GLY A 97 -4.53 3.45 -16.35
N VAL A 98 -3.75 3.15 -15.32
CA VAL A 98 -4.29 2.83 -13.99
C VAL A 98 -4.94 4.06 -13.35
N ILE A 99 -4.33 5.25 -13.46
CA ILE A 99 -4.91 6.51 -12.97
C ILE A 99 -6.28 6.76 -13.64
N LYS A 100 -6.37 6.55 -14.94
CA LYS A 100 -7.63 6.69 -15.69
C LYS A 100 -8.70 5.72 -15.18
N ALA A 101 -8.36 4.45 -14.99
CA ALA A 101 -9.27 3.45 -14.45
C ALA A 101 -9.73 3.81 -13.02
N ALA A 102 -8.81 4.28 -12.16
CA ALA A 102 -9.12 4.75 -10.81
C ALA A 102 -10.14 5.90 -10.85
N ASN A 103 -9.88 6.94 -11.62
CA ASN A 103 -10.77 8.11 -11.75
C ASN A 103 -12.15 7.73 -12.25
N ALA A 104 -12.25 6.78 -13.19
CA ALA A 104 -13.53 6.29 -13.72
C ALA A 104 -14.39 5.57 -12.67
N HIS A 105 -13.77 5.05 -11.60
CA HIS A 105 -14.44 4.34 -10.52
C HIS A 105 -14.53 5.14 -9.20
N GLY A 106 -14.08 6.40 -9.20
CA GLY A 106 -13.99 7.21 -7.96
C GLY A 106 -13.02 6.62 -6.94
N ALA A 107 -11.99 5.94 -7.43
CA ALA A 107 -10.95 5.22 -6.68
C ALA A 107 -9.58 5.87 -6.88
N GLU A 108 -8.51 5.27 -6.36
CA GLU A 108 -7.17 5.82 -6.37
C GLU A 108 -6.14 4.89 -7.01
N ALA A 109 -5.11 5.47 -7.61
CA ALA A 109 -3.95 4.76 -8.14
C ALA A 109 -2.72 5.04 -7.28
N GLN A 110 -2.02 3.98 -6.87
CA GLN A 110 -0.73 4.06 -6.20
C GLN A 110 0.40 3.70 -7.16
N ILE A 111 1.37 4.59 -7.29
CA ILE A 111 2.60 4.33 -8.04
C ILE A 111 3.60 3.68 -7.09
N ASP A 112 3.93 2.42 -7.31
CA ASP A 112 4.96 1.70 -6.55
C ASP A 112 6.35 2.03 -7.11
N LEU A 113 7.19 2.69 -6.31
CA LEU A 113 8.54 3.12 -6.69
C LEU A 113 9.60 2.03 -6.46
N ILE A 114 9.18 0.78 -6.20
CA ILE A 114 10.12 -0.34 -6.13
C ILE A 114 10.94 -0.44 -7.41
N ASN A 115 12.25 -0.61 -7.28
CA ASN A 115 13.21 -0.75 -8.38
C ASN A 115 13.24 0.43 -9.39
N VAL A 116 12.58 1.54 -9.11
CA VAL A 116 12.74 2.77 -9.91
C VAL A 116 14.12 3.36 -9.63
N GLU A 117 14.90 3.60 -10.67
CA GLU A 117 16.25 4.14 -10.57
C GLU A 117 16.23 5.61 -10.16
N ASP A 118 15.50 6.46 -10.90
CA ASP A 118 15.25 7.86 -10.55
C ASP A 118 13.83 8.04 -10.00
N LYS A 119 13.69 7.79 -8.69
CA LYS A 119 12.42 7.91 -7.99
C LYS A 119 11.87 9.32 -7.96
N ILE A 120 12.75 10.33 -7.95
CA ILE A 120 12.36 11.75 -7.94
C ILE A 120 11.72 12.14 -9.27
N ALA A 121 12.35 11.80 -10.38
CA ALA A 121 11.80 12.07 -11.71
C ALA A 121 10.47 11.31 -11.92
N CYS A 122 10.41 10.04 -11.54
CA CYS A 122 9.20 9.23 -11.65
C CYS A 122 8.06 9.81 -10.81
N ALA A 123 8.32 10.17 -9.54
CA ALA A 123 7.31 10.73 -8.65
C ALA A 123 6.75 12.07 -9.18
N ARG A 124 7.60 12.95 -9.71
CA ARG A 124 7.15 14.22 -10.33
C ARG A 124 6.28 13.97 -11.55
N ALA A 125 6.73 13.14 -12.48
CA ALA A 125 6.01 12.86 -13.73
C ALA A 125 4.65 12.20 -13.46
N THR A 126 4.59 11.24 -12.53
CA THR A 126 3.34 10.54 -12.22
C THR A 126 2.40 11.37 -11.35
N ALA A 127 2.91 12.23 -10.45
CA ALA A 127 2.08 13.19 -9.72
C ALA A 127 1.44 14.22 -10.67
N GLU A 128 2.21 14.73 -11.64
CA GLU A 128 1.69 15.64 -12.69
C GLU A 128 0.62 14.94 -13.55
N ALA A 129 0.77 13.64 -13.79
CA ALA A 129 -0.22 12.83 -14.50
C ALA A 129 -1.48 12.51 -13.66
N GLY A 130 -1.54 12.92 -12.39
CA GLY A 130 -2.70 12.77 -11.52
C GLY A 130 -2.67 11.53 -10.62
N ALA A 131 -1.50 10.97 -10.33
CA ALA A 131 -1.37 9.89 -9.34
C ALA A 131 -1.84 10.37 -7.96
N HIS A 132 -2.43 9.48 -7.18
CA HIS A 132 -3.01 9.77 -5.88
C HIS A 132 -2.05 9.46 -4.73
N ILE A 133 -1.25 8.40 -4.89
CA ILE A 133 -0.37 7.88 -3.85
C ILE A 133 0.99 7.51 -4.46
N MET A 134 2.08 7.90 -3.79
CA MET A 134 3.44 7.40 -4.05
C MET A 134 3.79 6.32 -3.04
N GLY A 135 4.06 5.11 -3.52
CA GLY A 135 4.48 3.98 -2.72
C GLY A 135 6.00 3.89 -2.63
N ILE A 136 6.56 4.22 -1.47
CA ILE A 136 7.96 3.99 -1.15
C ILE A 136 8.10 2.56 -0.66
N HIS A 137 8.69 1.71 -1.47
CA HIS A 137 8.70 0.29 -1.22
C HIS A 137 10.10 -0.30 -1.27
N THR A 138 10.57 -0.83 -0.12
CA THR A 138 11.76 -1.68 -0.06
C THR A 138 11.30 -3.14 -0.06
N GLY A 139 11.44 -3.82 -1.19
CA GLY A 139 11.02 -5.23 -1.35
C GLY A 139 11.79 -6.19 -0.43
N LEU A 140 11.25 -7.40 -0.25
CA LEU A 140 11.83 -8.41 0.66
C LEU A 140 13.29 -8.75 0.34
N ASP A 141 13.65 -8.86 -0.95
CA ASP A 141 15.02 -9.16 -1.37
C ASP A 141 15.98 -8.02 -1.01
N ALA A 142 15.56 -6.77 -1.17
CA ALA A 142 16.34 -5.60 -0.78
C ALA A 142 16.45 -5.47 0.76
N GLN A 143 15.37 -5.79 1.50
CA GLN A 143 15.42 -5.86 2.97
C GLN A 143 16.42 -6.90 3.46
N ALA A 144 16.47 -8.09 2.82
CA ALA A 144 17.43 -9.13 3.13
C ALA A 144 18.89 -8.67 2.89
N ALA A 145 19.12 -7.73 1.96
CA ALA A 145 20.40 -7.07 1.72
C ALA A 145 20.67 -5.85 2.64
N GLY A 146 19.77 -5.57 3.61
CA GLY A 146 19.94 -4.50 4.60
C GLY A 146 19.42 -3.13 4.16
N HIS A 147 18.71 -3.03 3.03
CA HIS A 147 18.12 -1.78 2.59
C HIS A 147 16.86 -1.44 3.41
N THR A 148 16.60 -0.13 3.54
CA THR A 148 15.43 0.41 4.24
C THR A 148 14.77 1.52 3.43
N PRO A 149 13.47 1.84 3.63
CA PRO A 149 12.78 2.86 2.86
C PRO A 149 13.05 4.30 3.31
N PHE A 150 13.81 4.53 4.39
CA PHE A 150 13.89 5.85 5.03
C PHE A 150 14.54 6.95 4.16
N SER A 151 15.59 6.62 3.39
CA SER A 151 16.21 7.60 2.50
C SER A 151 15.24 8.06 1.43
N ASP A 152 14.62 7.11 0.74
CA ASP A 152 13.65 7.38 -0.32
C ASP A 152 12.43 8.15 0.21
N LEU A 153 11.95 7.79 1.42
CA LEU A 153 10.86 8.52 2.08
C LEU A 153 11.21 9.99 2.28
N ASN A 154 12.37 10.27 2.86
CA ASN A 154 12.81 11.65 3.09
C ASN A 154 12.93 12.44 1.77
N ASP A 155 13.46 11.83 0.73
CA ASP A 155 13.67 12.50 -0.55
C ASP A 155 12.34 12.81 -1.23
N ILE A 156 11.39 11.87 -1.24
CA ILE A 156 10.06 12.07 -1.84
C ILE A 156 9.22 13.06 -1.00
N ALA A 157 9.24 12.98 0.33
CA ALA A 157 8.49 13.89 1.20
C ALA A 157 8.92 15.35 1.01
N ARG A 158 10.22 15.61 0.82
CA ARG A 158 10.76 16.97 0.55
C ARG A 158 10.30 17.57 -0.76
N LEU A 159 9.79 16.78 -1.70
CA LEU A 159 9.29 17.31 -2.98
C LEU A 159 8.01 18.15 -2.80
N GLY A 160 7.26 17.95 -1.73
CA GLY A 160 6.01 18.65 -1.46
C GLY A 160 4.94 18.43 -2.53
N LEU A 161 4.92 17.24 -3.15
CA LEU A 161 3.94 16.88 -4.17
C LEU A 161 2.54 16.76 -3.55
N ASN A 162 1.52 17.10 -4.33
CA ASN A 162 0.12 16.94 -3.89
C ASN A 162 -0.35 15.48 -4.04
N VAL A 163 0.33 14.58 -3.34
CA VAL A 163 0.02 13.14 -3.28
C VAL A 163 0.20 12.64 -1.85
N ARG A 164 -0.46 11.56 -1.49
CA ARG A 164 -0.15 10.85 -0.24
C ARG A 164 1.08 9.98 -0.43
N ILE A 165 1.83 9.77 0.66
CA ILE A 165 3.02 8.92 0.66
C ILE A 165 2.71 7.66 1.47
N SER A 166 2.80 6.51 0.81
CA SER A 166 2.72 5.17 1.41
C SER A 166 4.13 4.61 1.57
N VAL A 167 4.43 4.00 2.70
CA VAL A 167 5.76 3.45 2.99
C VAL A 167 5.67 1.99 3.39
N ALA A 168 6.40 1.14 2.66
CA ALA A 168 6.48 -0.30 2.88
C ALA A 168 7.93 -0.79 2.96
N GLY A 169 8.16 -1.82 3.76
CA GLY A 169 9.44 -2.50 3.86
C GLY A 169 10.04 -2.47 5.27
N GLY A 170 9.85 -3.56 6.01
CA GLY A 170 10.46 -3.75 7.33
C GLY A 170 9.92 -2.84 8.44
N ILE A 171 8.75 -2.24 8.27
CA ILE A 171 8.12 -1.37 9.28
C ILE A 171 7.60 -2.22 10.44
N LYS A 172 7.89 -1.78 11.67
CA LYS A 172 7.54 -2.45 12.93
C LYS A 172 7.35 -1.45 14.07
N ALA A 173 6.88 -1.89 15.22
CA ALA A 173 6.63 -1.02 16.38
C ALA A 173 7.80 -0.08 16.73
N SER A 174 9.05 -0.57 16.64
CA SER A 174 10.23 0.24 16.96
C SER A 174 10.62 1.29 15.92
N THR A 175 10.00 1.28 14.71
CA THR A 175 10.33 2.21 13.62
C THR A 175 9.14 3.02 13.12
N VAL A 176 7.92 2.65 13.50
CA VAL A 176 6.70 3.25 12.97
C VAL A 176 6.60 4.75 13.24
N GLN A 177 7.03 5.22 14.42
CA GLN A 177 6.99 6.64 14.77
C GLN A 177 7.97 7.48 13.92
N ASP A 178 9.13 6.93 13.59
CA ASP A 178 10.11 7.62 12.73
C ASP A 178 9.58 7.74 11.30
N VAL A 179 8.87 6.71 10.82
CA VAL A 179 8.21 6.75 9.50
C VAL A 179 7.12 7.84 9.45
N VAL A 180 6.31 7.96 10.52
CA VAL A 180 5.29 9.01 10.63
C VAL A 180 5.94 10.40 10.63
N LYS A 181 6.96 10.61 11.46
CA LYS A 181 7.70 11.90 11.55
C LYS A 181 8.39 12.28 10.25
N ALA A 182 8.79 11.29 9.45
CA ALA A 182 9.38 11.51 8.12
C ALA A 182 8.36 11.89 7.04
N GLY A 183 7.06 11.94 7.37
CA GLY A 183 6.00 12.43 6.48
C GLY A 183 5.15 11.37 5.78
N ALA A 184 5.21 10.11 6.21
CA ALA A 184 4.34 9.06 5.68
C ALA A 184 2.86 9.32 6.05
N ASN A 185 1.98 9.19 5.07
CA ASN A 185 0.53 9.28 5.26
C ASN A 185 -0.12 7.89 5.43
N ILE A 186 0.51 6.87 4.83
CA ILE A 186 0.06 5.48 4.86
C ILE A 186 1.26 4.61 5.26
N ILE A 187 1.09 3.80 6.31
CA ILE A 187 2.14 2.98 6.88
C ILE A 187 1.79 1.52 6.64
N VAL A 188 2.57 0.86 5.80
CA VAL A 188 2.35 -0.54 5.42
C VAL A 188 3.08 -1.46 6.39
N VAL A 189 2.34 -2.33 7.04
CA VAL A 189 2.89 -3.32 7.98
C VAL A 189 2.43 -4.71 7.58
N GLY A 190 3.38 -5.60 7.36
CA GLY A 190 3.15 -7.00 7.02
C GLY A 190 3.64 -7.93 8.13
N ALA A 191 4.86 -8.44 7.98
CA ALA A 191 5.44 -9.49 8.85
C ALA A 191 5.44 -9.15 10.35
N ALA A 192 5.56 -7.88 10.72
CA ALA A 192 5.50 -7.46 12.12
C ALA A 192 4.12 -7.71 12.75
N ILE A 193 3.06 -7.81 11.96
CA ILE A 193 1.71 -8.15 12.41
C ILE A 193 1.43 -9.65 12.21
N TYR A 194 1.46 -10.15 10.96
CA TYR A 194 1.06 -11.55 10.71
C TYR A 194 2.04 -12.59 11.28
N GLY A 195 3.30 -12.22 11.51
CA GLY A 195 4.30 -13.09 12.16
C GLY A 195 4.29 -13.03 13.68
N ALA A 196 3.48 -12.16 14.29
CA ALA A 196 3.38 -12.05 15.74
C ALA A 196 2.57 -13.21 16.34
N PRO A 197 2.83 -13.60 17.61
CA PRO A 197 2.00 -14.58 18.32
C PRO A 197 0.52 -14.20 18.40
N SER A 198 0.21 -12.91 18.43
CA SER A 198 -1.13 -12.33 18.37
C SER A 198 -1.14 -11.18 17.36
N PRO A 199 -1.62 -11.39 16.13
CA PRO A 199 -1.72 -10.34 15.12
C PRO A 199 -2.58 -9.15 15.56
N ALA A 200 -3.68 -9.41 16.28
CA ALA A 200 -4.55 -8.35 16.80
C ALA A 200 -3.82 -7.43 17.79
N GLU A 201 -3.05 -8.00 18.73
CA GLU A 201 -2.27 -7.22 19.70
C GLU A 201 -1.16 -6.43 19.03
N ALA A 202 -0.45 -7.03 18.06
CA ALA A 202 0.58 -6.34 17.31
C ALA A 202 0.02 -5.16 16.48
N ALA A 203 -1.14 -5.34 15.85
CA ALA A 203 -1.83 -4.28 15.12
C ALA A 203 -2.30 -3.16 16.07
N ARG A 204 -2.81 -3.51 17.25
CA ARG A 204 -3.21 -2.56 18.30
C ARG A 204 -2.02 -1.73 18.76
N GLU A 205 -0.89 -2.37 19.11
CA GLU A 205 0.33 -1.67 19.53
C GLU A 205 0.80 -0.66 18.47
N ILE A 206 0.86 -1.08 17.21
CA ILE A 206 1.25 -0.18 16.12
C ILE A 206 0.27 0.99 16.00
N ARG A 207 -1.03 0.76 16.13
CA ARG A 207 -2.05 1.82 16.11
C ARG A 207 -1.83 2.84 17.23
N GLU A 208 -1.61 2.37 18.45
CA GLU A 208 -1.34 3.23 19.61
C GLU A 208 -0.08 4.08 19.42
N LEU A 209 0.99 3.50 18.88
CA LEU A 209 2.24 4.23 18.59
C LEU A 209 2.05 5.29 17.50
N VAL A 210 1.30 4.99 16.44
CA VAL A 210 0.98 5.96 15.39
C VAL A 210 0.13 7.10 15.94
N ASP A 211 -0.90 6.79 16.73
CA ASP A 211 -1.81 7.80 17.30
C ASP A 211 -1.11 8.69 18.35
N ALA A 212 -0.10 8.17 19.04
CA ALA A 212 0.70 8.93 20.00
C ALA A 212 1.80 9.79 19.35
N THR A 213 1.99 9.70 18.02
CA THR A 213 3.04 10.46 17.33
C THR A 213 2.53 11.85 16.97
N GLU A 214 3.14 12.88 17.54
CA GLU A 214 2.90 14.28 17.17
C GLU A 214 3.59 14.59 15.81
N VAL A 215 2.86 15.23 14.88
CA VAL A 215 3.31 15.59 13.52
C VAL A 215 3.03 17.07 13.22
#